data_52384250063231a8008427b0c46f7676
#
_entry.id   52384250063231a8008427b0c46f7676
#
_cell.length_a   1.000
_cell.length_b   1.000
_cell.length_c   1.000
_cell.angle_alpha   90.00
_cell.angle_beta   90.00
_cell.angle_gamma   90.00
#
_symmetry.space_group_name_H-M   'P 1'
#
loop_
_entity.id
_entity.type
_entity.pdbx_description
1 polymer ?
#
loop_
_entity_poly.entity_id
_entity_poly.type
_entity_poly.pdbx_seq_one_letter_code
_entity_poly.pdbx_strand_id
1 'polypeptide(L)'
;MAILFALFAMVSFTACSSDDDETPSTEDIKTNIVGMWQSTHISGWDYDDTDEENLIKVDQDIPEADSYRMLFKGDGTCKEYYWDDYKWHLDGTYKYEVSGNKIIFYDSHGDIEGTANVLSIKGDVAIFELTLEEGPQDKHRTTFKRVY
;
A
#
# COMPACT_ATOMS: atom_id res chain seq x y z
N MET A 1 -63.18 -21.05 -10.42
CA MET A 1 -62.78 -19.66 -10.12
C MET A 1 -61.54 -19.75 -9.24
N ALA A 2 -60.35 -19.69 -9.86
CA ALA A 2 -59.05 -19.82 -9.17
C ALA A 2 -58.39 -18.43 -9.14
N ILE A 3 -58.18 -17.92 -7.93
CA ILE A 3 -57.51 -16.64 -7.69
C ILE A 3 -56.02 -16.92 -7.53
N LEU A 4 -55.23 -16.48 -8.50
CA LEU A 4 -53.78 -16.57 -8.49
C LEU A 4 -53.20 -15.37 -7.69
N PHE A 5 -52.66 -15.63 -6.51
CA PHE A 5 -51.87 -14.63 -5.76
C PHE A 5 -50.45 -14.60 -6.29
N ALA A 6 -50.13 -13.54 -7.01
CA ALA A 6 -48.74 -13.24 -7.39
C ALA A 6 -48.05 -12.57 -6.20
N LEU A 7 -47.13 -13.29 -5.54
CA LEU A 7 -46.20 -12.71 -4.56
C LEU A 7 -45.10 -11.95 -5.30
N PHE A 8 -45.18 -10.65 -5.27
CA PHE A 8 -44.09 -9.76 -5.66
C PHE A 8 -43.05 -9.71 -4.51
N ALA A 9 -41.99 -10.46 -4.63
CA ALA A 9 -40.83 -10.31 -3.74
C ALA A 9 -40.10 -9.01 -4.12
N MET A 10 -40.32 -7.95 -3.35
CA MET A 10 -39.49 -6.75 -3.43
C MET A 10 -38.11 -7.07 -2.84
N VAL A 11 -37.13 -7.26 -3.70
CA VAL A 11 -35.74 -7.29 -3.29
C VAL A 11 -35.34 -5.84 -3.02
N SER A 12 -35.35 -5.46 -1.75
CA SER A 12 -34.80 -4.20 -1.31
C SER A 12 -33.25 -4.29 -1.41
N PHE A 13 -32.68 -3.71 -2.47
CA PHE A 13 -31.27 -3.42 -2.49
C PHE A 13 -31.04 -2.28 -1.48
N THR A 14 -30.67 -2.64 -0.26
CA THR A 14 -30.03 -1.69 0.64
C THR A 14 -28.64 -1.43 0.09
N ALA A 15 -28.50 -0.36 -0.67
CA ALA A 15 -27.21 0.23 -0.95
C ALA A 15 -26.70 0.80 0.40
N CYS A 16 -25.98 0.01 1.16
CA CYS A 16 -25.12 0.52 2.22
C CYS A 16 -23.95 1.22 1.52
N SER A 17 -24.07 2.53 1.35
CA SER A 17 -22.92 3.41 1.21
C SER A 17 -22.42 3.69 2.62
N SER A 18 -21.66 2.76 3.19
CA SER A 18 -20.76 3.05 4.28
C SER A 18 -19.39 3.27 3.66
N ASP A 19 -18.92 4.51 3.65
CA ASP A 19 -17.52 4.87 3.55
C ASP A 19 -16.81 4.42 4.85
N ASP A 20 -16.88 3.14 5.14
CA ASP A 20 -16.04 2.52 6.13
C ASP A 20 -14.70 2.28 5.44
N ASP A 21 -13.64 2.91 5.93
CA ASP A 21 -12.25 2.64 5.61
C ASP A 21 -11.89 1.23 6.11
N GLU A 22 -12.50 0.21 5.51
CA GLU A 22 -12.18 -1.17 5.83
C GLU A 22 -10.76 -1.46 5.38
N THR A 23 -9.94 -1.83 6.36
CA THR A 23 -8.59 -2.34 6.10
C THR A 23 -8.66 -3.50 5.10
N PRO A 24 -7.91 -3.46 3.99
CA PRO A 24 -8.02 -4.47 2.96
C PRO A 24 -7.66 -5.87 3.48
N SER A 25 -8.38 -6.87 3.02
CA SER A 25 -8.11 -8.26 3.37
C SER A 25 -6.82 -8.76 2.68
N THR A 26 -6.30 -9.89 3.16
CA THR A 26 -5.15 -10.57 2.53
C THR A 26 -5.41 -10.85 1.04
N GLU A 27 -6.62 -11.27 0.68
CA GLU A 27 -6.96 -11.61 -0.70
C GLU A 27 -7.07 -10.37 -1.58
N ASP A 28 -7.62 -9.27 -1.05
CA ASP A 28 -7.68 -8.00 -1.76
C ASP A 28 -6.27 -7.48 -2.06
N ILE A 29 -5.36 -7.57 -1.09
CA ILE A 29 -3.97 -7.16 -1.30
C ILE A 29 -3.29 -8.05 -2.34
N LYS A 30 -3.36 -9.37 -2.20
CA LYS A 30 -2.74 -10.31 -3.16
C LYS A 30 -3.22 -10.09 -4.58
N THR A 31 -4.52 -9.82 -4.74
CA THR A 31 -5.13 -9.60 -6.06
C THR A 31 -4.70 -8.27 -6.67
N ASN A 32 -4.61 -7.22 -5.86
CA ASN A 32 -4.44 -5.85 -6.36
C ASN A 32 -3.01 -5.32 -6.27
N ILE A 33 -2.11 -5.96 -5.51
CA ILE A 33 -0.74 -5.43 -5.34
C ILE A 33 0.14 -5.62 -6.57
N VAL A 34 -0.09 -6.68 -7.36
CA VAL A 34 0.76 -7.03 -8.50
C VAL A 34 0.79 -5.89 -9.52
N GLY A 35 1.99 -5.42 -9.84
CA GLY A 35 2.22 -4.32 -10.77
C GLY A 35 3.31 -3.37 -10.26
N MET A 36 3.54 -2.31 -11.01
CA MET A 36 4.52 -1.28 -10.65
C MET A 36 3.80 -0.11 -9.98
N TRP A 37 4.36 0.32 -8.86
CA TRP A 37 3.84 1.39 -8.03
C TRP A 37 4.92 2.44 -7.79
N GLN A 38 4.57 3.72 -7.90
CA GLN A 38 5.46 4.84 -7.65
C GLN A 38 4.97 5.64 -6.44
N SER A 39 5.86 5.95 -5.52
CA SER A 39 5.59 6.85 -4.39
C SER A 39 5.28 8.25 -4.90
N THR A 40 4.22 8.88 -4.35
CA THR A 40 3.76 10.21 -4.80
C THR A 40 3.50 11.18 -3.67
N HIS A 41 3.32 10.69 -2.45
CA HIS A 41 3.00 11.51 -1.29
C HIS A 41 3.43 10.83 0.00
N ILE A 42 3.94 11.59 0.95
CA ILE A 42 4.24 11.10 2.30
C ILE A 42 3.42 11.89 3.33
N SER A 43 3.02 11.20 4.39
CA SER A 43 2.32 11.82 5.53
C SER A 43 2.62 11.07 6.83
N GLY A 44 2.38 11.74 7.96
CA GLY A 44 2.64 11.20 9.29
C GLY A 44 3.95 11.69 9.85
N TRP A 45 4.86 10.80 10.17
CA TRP A 45 6.15 11.14 10.76
C TRP A 45 7.29 10.69 9.85
N ASP A 46 8.35 11.47 9.77
CA ASP A 46 9.55 11.18 9.01
C ASP A 46 10.77 11.79 9.72
N TYR A 47 11.96 11.34 9.38
CA TYR A 47 13.17 11.92 9.92
C TYR A 47 13.46 13.30 9.30
N ASP A 48 13.98 14.22 10.11
CA ASP A 48 14.43 15.53 9.62
C ASP A 48 15.68 15.36 8.77
N ASP A 49 15.69 15.91 7.55
CA ASP A 49 16.83 15.86 6.63
C ASP A 49 18.11 16.48 7.21
N THR A 50 17.99 17.30 8.25
CA THR A 50 19.11 17.97 8.92
C THR A 50 19.52 17.34 10.24
N ASP A 51 18.67 16.49 10.81
CA ASP A 51 18.89 15.80 12.07
C ASP A 51 18.15 14.45 12.06
N GLU A 52 18.85 13.41 11.64
CA GLU A 52 18.31 12.05 11.49
C GLU A 52 17.82 11.40 12.81
N GLU A 53 18.10 12.02 13.97
CA GLU A 53 17.59 11.59 15.27
C GLU A 53 16.25 12.26 15.62
N ASN A 54 15.81 13.24 14.82
CA ASN A 54 14.60 14.02 15.09
C ASN A 54 13.47 13.68 14.13
N LEU A 55 12.36 13.20 14.69
CA LEU A 55 11.14 12.93 13.94
C LEU A 55 10.30 14.20 13.81
N ILE A 56 9.94 14.53 12.59
CA ILE A 56 9.06 15.65 12.25
C ILE A 56 7.76 15.15 11.62
N LYS A 57 6.71 15.94 11.78
CA LYS A 57 5.44 15.66 11.11
C LYS A 57 5.49 16.18 9.68
N VAL A 58 5.22 15.30 8.73
CA VAL A 58 5.21 15.59 7.30
C VAL A 58 3.83 15.38 6.69
N ASP A 59 3.52 16.11 5.63
CA ASP A 59 2.34 15.95 4.79
C ASP A 59 2.63 16.67 3.46
N GLN A 60 3.28 15.95 2.52
CA GLN A 60 3.79 16.57 1.30
C GLN A 60 3.86 15.60 0.11
N ASP A 61 3.75 16.16 -1.08
CA ASP A 61 3.99 15.41 -2.31
C ASP A 61 5.48 15.11 -2.48
N ILE A 62 5.78 13.92 -3.00
CA ILE A 62 7.14 13.48 -3.31
C ILE A 62 7.46 13.94 -4.74
N PRO A 63 8.51 14.78 -4.94
CA PRO A 63 9.00 15.09 -6.25
C PRO A 63 9.45 13.84 -7.01
N GLU A 64 9.38 13.84 -8.34
CA GLU A 64 9.79 12.67 -9.14
C GLU A 64 11.24 12.26 -8.87
N ALA A 65 12.12 13.22 -8.63
CA ALA A 65 13.52 12.98 -8.32
C ALA A 65 13.77 12.25 -6.99
N ASP A 66 12.84 12.39 -6.04
CA ASP A 66 12.93 11.78 -4.70
C ASP A 66 11.99 10.56 -4.58
N SER A 67 11.25 10.25 -5.65
CA SER A 67 10.31 9.13 -5.64
C SER A 67 11.02 7.81 -5.86
N TYR A 68 10.43 6.74 -5.35
CA TYR A 68 10.86 5.37 -5.62
C TYR A 68 9.72 4.54 -6.20
N ARG A 69 10.09 3.45 -6.86
CA ARG A 69 9.15 2.50 -7.45
C ARG A 69 9.30 1.12 -6.85
N MET A 70 8.18 0.45 -6.68
CA MET A 70 8.11 -0.95 -6.27
C MET A 70 7.40 -1.77 -7.33
N LEU A 71 8.05 -2.81 -7.84
CA LEU A 71 7.47 -3.75 -8.79
C LEU A 71 7.14 -5.06 -8.06
N PHE A 72 5.87 -5.25 -7.71
CA PHE A 72 5.37 -6.51 -7.15
C PHE A 72 5.01 -7.48 -8.27
N LYS A 73 5.57 -8.68 -8.22
CA LYS A 73 5.28 -9.76 -9.17
C LYS A 73 4.43 -10.84 -8.53
N GLY A 74 3.61 -11.51 -9.33
CA GLY A 74 2.78 -12.62 -8.88
C GLY A 74 3.54 -13.86 -8.39
N ASP A 75 4.85 -13.92 -8.61
CA ASP A 75 5.74 -14.97 -8.10
C ASP A 75 6.25 -14.73 -6.67
N GLY A 76 5.78 -13.68 -6.00
CA GLY A 76 6.22 -13.30 -4.66
C GLY A 76 7.54 -12.53 -4.64
N THR A 77 7.96 -11.96 -5.77
CA THR A 77 9.15 -11.12 -5.86
C THR A 77 8.76 -9.64 -5.91
N CYS A 78 9.43 -8.79 -5.13
CA CYS A 78 9.35 -7.35 -5.22
C CYS A 78 10.71 -6.79 -5.62
N LYS A 79 10.70 -5.82 -6.54
CA LYS A 79 11.89 -5.05 -6.91
C LYS A 79 11.67 -3.59 -6.58
N GLU A 80 12.68 -2.98 -6.00
CA GLU A 80 12.70 -1.56 -5.67
C GLU A 80 13.62 -0.81 -6.63
N TYR A 81 13.21 0.41 -7.00
CA TYR A 81 13.95 1.28 -7.90
C TYR A 81 13.96 2.70 -7.34
N TYR A 82 15.10 3.38 -7.46
CA TYR A 82 15.26 4.80 -7.19
C TYR A 82 15.53 5.58 -8.48
N TRP A 83 15.25 6.89 -8.44
CA TRP A 83 15.49 7.79 -9.57
C TRP A 83 16.83 8.48 -9.40
N ASP A 84 17.70 8.37 -10.40
CA ASP A 84 18.96 9.10 -10.47
C ASP A 84 19.42 9.24 -11.93
N ASP A 85 20.15 10.31 -12.26
CA ASP A 85 20.64 10.58 -13.60
C ASP A 85 19.55 10.48 -14.69
N TYR A 86 18.33 11.00 -14.41
CA TYR A 86 17.17 10.98 -15.32
C TYR A 86 16.70 9.58 -15.71
N LYS A 87 16.93 8.57 -14.89
CA LYS A 87 16.49 7.18 -15.11
C LYS A 87 16.26 6.42 -13.82
N TRP A 88 15.52 5.31 -13.93
CA TRP A 88 15.27 4.39 -12.83
C TRP A 88 16.38 3.36 -12.72
N HIS A 89 16.97 3.24 -11.55
CA HIS A 89 17.97 2.25 -11.19
C HIS A 89 17.37 1.22 -10.25
N LEU A 90 17.72 -0.05 -10.45
CA LEU A 90 17.37 -1.11 -9.50
C LEU A 90 18.18 -0.91 -8.22
N ASP A 91 17.48 -0.79 -7.09
CA ASP A 91 18.07 -0.70 -5.77
C ASP A 91 18.12 -2.07 -5.10
N GLY A 92 16.98 -2.76 -4.98
CA GLY A 92 16.87 -4.03 -4.32
C GLY A 92 15.93 -5.03 -5.00
N THR A 93 16.08 -6.29 -4.60
CA THR A 93 15.16 -7.38 -4.96
C THR A 93 14.89 -8.20 -3.72
N TYR A 94 13.63 -8.32 -3.36
CA TYR A 94 13.13 -8.96 -2.16
C TYR A 94 12.15 -10.07 -2.53
N LYS A 95 11.99 -11.05 -1.65
CA LYS A 95 10.77 -11.86 -1.63
C LYS A 95 9.75 -11.13 -0.77
N TYR A 96 8.46 -11.31 -1.08
CA TYR A 96 7.41 -10.76 -0.24
C TYR A 96 6.29 -11.77 0.00
N GLU A 97 5.66 -11.65 1.15
CA GLU A 97 4.45 -12.37 1.54
C GLU A 97 3.40 -11.39 2.06
N VAL A 98 2.13 -11.74 1.85
CA VAL A 98 1.00 -11.00 2.40
C VAL A 98 0.35 -11.80 3.50
N SER A 99 0.28 -11.23 4.70
CA SER A 99 -0.32 -11.83 5.90
C SER A 99 -1.24 -10.83 6.60
N GLY A 100 -2.55 -11.11 6.63
CA GLY A 100 -3.53 -10.10 7.05
C GLY A 100 -3.49 -8.90 6.13
N ASN A 101 -3.34 -7.72 6.70
CA ASN A 101 -3.14 -6.47 5.98
C ASN A 101 -1.66 -6.05 5.88
N LYS A 102 -0.72 -6.98 6.12
CA LYS A 102 0.72 -6.69 6.08
C LYS A 102 1.38 -7.31 4.86
N ILE A 103 2.35 -6.58 4.32
CA ILE A 103 3.36 -7.10 3.41
C ILE A 103 4.64 -7.28 4.23
N ILE A 104 5.24 -8.46 4.15
CA ILE A 104 6.50 -8.79 4.81
C ILE A 104 7.53 -8.99 3.70
N PHE A 105 8.63 -8.27 3.78
CA PHE A 105 9.74 -8.35 2.84
C PHE A 105 10.88 -9.17 3.44
N TYR A 106 11.46 -10.03 2.62
CA TYR A 106 12.59 -10.87 3.01
C TYR A 106 13.78 -10.60 2.10
N ASP A 107 14.96 -10.59 2.69
CA ASP A 107 16.21 -10.47 1.97
C ASP A 107 16.57 -11.77 1.20
N SER A 108 17.75 -11.81 0.60
CA SER A 108 18.26 -12.96 -0.14
C SER A 108 18.58 -14.18 0.75
N HIS A 109 18.73 -14.00 2.06
CA HIS A 109 18.99 -15.04 3.05
C HIS A 109 17.70 -15.60 3.66
N GLY A 110 16.56 -14.92 3.44
CA GLY A 110 15.27 -15.26 4.01
C GLY A 110 15.00 -14.60 5.37
N ASP A 111 15.81 -13.65 5.76
CA ASP A 111 15.59 -12.83 6.96
C ASP A 111 14.60 -11.69 6.63
N ILE A 112 13.82 -11.26 7.64
CA ILE A 112 12.88 -10.17 7.46
C ILE A 112 13.65 -8.86 7.33
N GLU A 113 13.55 -8.23 6.16
CA GLU A 113 14.12 -6.91 5.88
C GLU A 113 13.19 -5.78 6.34
N GLY A 114 11.89 -5.98 6.21
CA GLY A 114 10.92 -4.98 6.62
C GLY A 114 9.48 -5.46 6.53
N THR A 115 8.59 -4.64 7.08
CA THR A 115 7.13 -4.87 7.01
C THR A 115 6.40 -3.55 6.73
N ALA A 116 5.32 -3.63 5.95
CA ALA A 116 4.42 -2.51 5.69
C ALA A 116 2.97 -2.92 5.96
N ASN A 117 2.21 -2.10 6.67
CA ASN A 117 0.77 -2.25 6.75
C ASN A 117 0.12 -1.63 5.51
N VAL A 118 -0.75 -2.35 4.82
CA VAL A 118 -1.55 -1.81 3.74
C VAL A 118 -2.81 -1.22 4.34
N LEU A 119 -2.91 0.10 4.35
CA LEU A 119 -4.09 0.81 4.87
C LEU A 119 -5.21 0.85 3.84
N SER A 120 -4.85 0.97 2.56
CA SER A 120 -5.79 0.99 1.44
C SER A 120 -5.11 0.50 0.17
N ILE A 121 -5.86 -0.20 -0.68
CA ILE A 121 -5.48 -0.52 -2.06
C ILE A 121 -6.75 -0.53 -2.90
N LYS A 122 -6.97 0.53 -3.68
CA LYS A 122 -8.19 0.74 -4.47
C LYS A 122 -7.83 1.26 -5.86
N GLY A 123 -8.09 0.46 -6.89
CA GLY A 123 -7.74 0.81 -8.27
C GLY A 123 -6.24 1.07 -8.44
N ASP A 124 -5.88 2.30 -8.81
CA ASP A 124 -4.50 2.69 -9.08
C ASP A 124 -3.82 3.44 -7.92
N VAL A 125 -4.41 3.39 -6.73
CA VAL A 125 -3.87 4.02 -5.52
C VAL A 125 -3.72 3.01 -4.40
N ALA A 126 -2.57 3.02 -3.73
CA ALA A 126 -2.30 2.25 -2.52
C ALA A 126 -1.68 3.15 -1.45
N ILE A 127 -2.00 2.87 -0.18
CA ILE A 127 -1.43 3.56 0.98
C ILE A 127 -0.78 2.52 1.87
N PHE A 128 0.53 2.65 2.08
CA PHE A 128 1.30 1.81 2.98
C PHE A 128 1.73 2.61 4.21
N GLU A 129 1.75 1.96 5.36
CA GLU A 129 2.21 2.53 6.61
C GLU A 129 3.39 1.69 7.14
N LEU A 130 4.51 2.35 7.37
CA LEU A 130 5.69 1.81 8.03
C LEU A 130 5.74 2.33 9.46
N THR A 131 6.32 1.57 10.37
CA THR A 131 6.69 2.04 11.70
C THR A 131 8.20 2.27 11.68
N LEU A 132 8.62 3.52 11.87
CA LEU A 132 10.03 3.91 11.83
C LEU A 132 10.78 3.52 13.10
N GLU A 133 10.09 3.63 14.26
CA GLU A 133 10.59 3.27 15.58
C GLU A 133 9.51 2.58 16.41
N GLU A 134 9.82 2.23 17.66
CA GLU A 134 8.86 1.65 18.59
C GLU A 134 7.97 2.71 19.22
N GLY A 135 6.88 3.11 18.53
CA GLY A 135 5.91 4.03 19.10
C GLY A 135 4.70 4.28 18.20
N PRO A 136 3.54 4.62 18.76
CA PRO A 136 2.33 4.87 17.97
C PRO A 136 2.39 6.19 17.16
N GLN A 137 3.33 7.07 17.47
CA GLN A 137 3.54 8.34 16.80
C GLN A 137 4.56 8.27 15.66
N ASP A 138 5.27 7.14 15.48
CA ASP A 138 6.38 6.99 14.53
C ASP A 138 5.90 6.33 13.23
N LYS A 139 4.69 6.68 12.80
CA LYS A 139 4.06 6.08 11.62
C LYS A 139 4.28 6.95 10.40
N HIS A 140 5.03 6.40 9.48
CA HIS A 140 5.28 6.95 8.15
C HIS A 140 4.31 6.33 7.14
N ARG A 141 3.56 7.16 6.43
CA ARG A 141 2.62 6.72 5.40
C ARG A 141 3.04 7.19 4.04
N THR A 142 3.14 6.26 3.11
CA THR A 142 3.42 6.58 1.71
C THR A 142 2.23 6.21 0.85
N THR A 143 1.79 7.17 0.04
CA THR A 143 0.80 6.95 -1.02
C THR A 143 1.53 6.61 -2.31
N PHE A 144 1.08 5.53 -2.93
CA PHE A 144 1.58 5.05 -4.20
C PHE A 144 0.52 5.18 -5.28
N LYS A 145 0.95 5.45 -6.50
CA LYS A 145 0.14 5.31 -7.71
C LYS A 145 0.71 4.22 -8.61
N ARG A 146 -0.20 3.48 -9.25
CA ARG A 146 0.17 2.47 -10.24
C ARG A 146 0.78 3.15 -11.48
N VAL A 147 1.86 2.57 -11.99
CA VAL A 147 2.55 3.02 -13.20
C VAL A 147 2.39 1.93 -14.26
N TYR A 148 2.07 2.30 -15.51
CA TYR A 148 1.84 1.41 -16.64
C TYR A 148 2.99 1.46 -17.62
#